data_f00d5c77f6aab0f15db50aee55f22ccc
#
_entry.id   f00d5c77f6aab0f15db50aee55f22ccc
#
_cell.length_a   1.000
_cell.length_b   1.000
_cell.length_c   1.000
_cell.angle_alpha   90.00
_cell.angle_beta   90.00
_cell.angle_gamma   90.00
#
_symmetry.space_group_name_H-M   'P 1'
#
loop_
_entity.id
_entity.type
_entity.pdbx_description
1 polymer ?
#
loop_
_entity_poly.entity_id
_entity_poly.type
_entity_poly.pdbx_seq_one_letter_code
_entity_poly.pdbx_strand_id
1 'polypeptide(L)'
;MDRPAQFAGVRTDMDFNIIEEPQVFYCAPADDYLPDPEAVMITGITPQQALAKGVNEAEFARRIHEAFSVPGTCILGYNNIRFDDEVSRNIFYRSFYDPYAYSWQNGNSRWDLLDVMRACYALRPEGIIWPENEDGFPSFRLEHLTRANGVEHEHAHDAMSDVHATIAMAKLVKQAQPRLFDYLLQHRNKHKLNALIDVAEMTPLMHVSGMFGAARGNTSWVSPLAWHPDNKNAVIMCDLAGDMTPLLELNADELRERLYTRRDQLAADQAPVPIKLVHINKCPVLAPAKTLLPENADRLGIDRQACLDNLKVLRQHPEIREKVVALFAEAAPFTPNDDVDAKLYDGFFSDADKAAMRIIQQTKPQNLPALDLTFSDGRMKELLFRFRARNYPNTLDDAEQRRWLQHRQEVLNAERVQSYLLQLESLYNLHEGDKEKMALLKALFDYGKQLVG
;
A
#
# COMPACT_ATOMS: atom_id res chain seq x y z
N MET A 1 -1.21 -14.29 -1.00
CA MET A 1 -1.61 -13.06 -1.74
C MET A 1 -3.03 -12.74 -1.40
N ASP A 2 -3.29 -11.49 -1.07
CA ASP A 2 -4.59 -11.04 -0.61
C ASP A 2 -5.63 -11.03 -1.73
N ARG A 3 -6.83 -11.48 -1.40
CA ARG A 3 -7.99 -11.45 -2.28
C ARG A 3 -8.98 -10.42 -1.76
N PRO A 4 -9.68 -9.70 -2.64
CA PRO A 4 -10.64 -8.69 -2.22
C PRO A 4 -11.87 -9.33 -1.59
N ALA A 5 -12.46 -8.65 -0.61
CA ALA A 5 -13.74 -9.04 -0.01
C ALA A 5 -14.83 -7.99 -0.27
N GLN A 6 -14.50 -6.70 -0.15
CA GLN A 6 -15.43 -5.60 -0.32
C GLN A 6 -14.72 -4.39 -0.93
N PHE A 7 -15.44 -3.61 -1.72
CA PHE A 7 -15.06 -2.29 -2.15
C PHE A 7 -16.10 -1.29 -1.66
N ALA A 8 -15.62 -0.12 -1.19
CA ALA A 8 -16.43 1.05 -0.94
C ALA A 8 -15.75 2.28 -1.53
N GLY A 9 -16.51 3.13 -2.20
CA GLY A 9 -16.02 4.35 -2.81
C GLY A 9 -17.09 5.40 -2.96
N VAL A 10 -16.69 6.65 -2.81
CA VAL A 10 -17.56 7.82 -2.97
C VAL A 10 -16.84 8.82 -3.88
N ARG A 11 -17.54 9.30 -4.91
CA ARG A 11 -17.01 10.37 -5.75
C ARG A 11 -17.39 11.72 -5.16
N THR A 12 -16.38 12.58 -5.03
CA THR A 12 -16.57 13.94 -4.52
C THR A 12 -16.05 14.97 -5.51
N ASP A 13 -16.48 16.23 -5.35
CA ASP A 13 -15.77 17.37 -5.89
C ASP A 13 -14.49 17.68 -5.08
N MET A 14 -13.78 18.75 -5.45
CA MET A 14 -12.56 19.17 -4.76
C MET A 14 -12.79 19.77 -3.36
N ASP A 15 -14.06 20.06 -3.01
CA ASP A 15 -14.49 20.50 -1.68
C ASP A 15 -15.03 19.33 -0.84
N PHE A 16 -14.85 18.11 -1.35
CA PHE A 16 -15.32 16.87 -0.73
C PHE A 16 -16.84 16.79 -0.58
N ASN A 17 -17.62 17.48 -1.42
CA ASN A 17 -19.05 17.25 -1.53
C ASN A 17 -19.30 16.01 -2.39
N ILE A 18 -20.19 15.14 -1.93
CA ILE A 18 -20.56 13.91 -2.64
C ILE A 18 -21.32 14.31 -3.90
N ILE A 19 -20.91 13.85 -5.07
CA ILE A 19 -21.47 14.19 -6.39
C ILE A 19 -22.07 12.99 -7.14
N GLU A 20 -21.85 11.78 -6.67
CA GLU A 20 -22.43 10.54 -7.19
C GLU A 20 -22.91 9.64 -6.04
N GLU A 21 -23.79 8.69 -6.33
CA GLU A 21 -24.22 7.69 -5.34
C GLU A 21 -23.02 6.86 -4.85
N PRO A 22 -22.91 6.63 -3.54
CA PRO A 22 -21.89 5.77 -2.97
C PRO A 22 -21.92 4.36 -3.54
N GLN A 23 -20.75 3.80 -3.81
CA GLN A 23 -20.61 2.45 -4.35
C GLN A 23 -20.11 1.51 -3.26
N VAL A 24 -20.89 0.45 -2.97
CA VAL A 24 -20.49 -0.65 -2.09
C VAL A 24 -20.83 -1.96 -2.77
N PHE A 25 -19.85 -2.83 -2.91
CA PHE A 25 -20.09 -4.18 -3.43
C PHE A 25 -19.04 -5.18 -2.93
N TYR A 26 -19.43 -6.45 -2.89
CA TYR A 26 -18.60 -7.53 -2.40
C TYR A 26 -17.97 -8.32 -3.55
N CYS A 27 -16.84 -8.94 -3.26
CA CYS A 27 -16.19 -9.90 -4.15
C CYS A 27 -16.40 -11.31 -3.60
N ALA A 28 -17.04 -12.16 -4.38
CA ALA A 28 -17.17 -13.57 -4.06
C ALA A 28 -15.79 -14.24 -4.09
N PRO A 29 -15.37 -14.96 -3.03
CA PRO A 29 -14.11 -15.67 -3.03
C PRO A 29 -14.09 -16.78 -4.09
N ALA A 30 -12.94 -16.94 -4.74
CA ALA A 30 -12.72 -18.06 -5.66
C ALA A 30 -12.60 -19.39 -4.89
N ASP A 31 -12.82 -20.51 -5.58
CA ASP A 31 -12.84 -21.85 -4.99
C ASP A 31 -11.45 -22.49 -4.78
N ASP A 32 -10.39 -21.72 -5.02
CA ASP A 32 -8.99 -22.09 -4.76
C ASP A 32 -8.35 -21.28 -3.62
N TYR A 33 -9.17 -20.65 -2.76
CA TYR A 33 -8.69 -19.71 -1.77
C TYR A 33 -9.36 -19.87 -0.40
N LEU A 34 -8.55 -19.89 0.66
CA LEU A 34 -9.00 -19.83 2.05
C LEU A 34 -8.83 -18.39 2.57
N PRO A 35 -9.90 -17.69 2.94
CA PRO A 35 -9.83 -16.33 3.48
C PRO A 35 -9.00 -16.25 4.76
N ASP A 36 -8.21 -15.18 4.91
CA ASP A 36 -7.42 -14.94 6.11
C ASP A 36 -8.33 -14.74 7.33
N PRO A 37 -8.17 -15.52 8.43
CA PRO A 37 -9.06 -15.45 9.57
C PRO A 37 -8.99 -14.11 10.31
N GLU A 38 -7.82 -13.50 10.42
CA GLU A 38 -7.66 -12.22 11.11
C GLU A 38 -8.36 -11.10 10.31
N ALA A 39 -8.23 -11.12 8.99
CA ALA A 39 -8.94 -10.16 8.12
C ALA A 39 -10.46 -10.30 8.25
N VAL A 40 -10.98 -11.52 8.30
CA VAL A 40 -12.42 -11.76 8.51
C VAL A 40 -12.89 -11.30 9.89
N MET A 41 -12.09 -11.51 10.93
CA MET A 41 -12.42 -11.03 12.28
C MET A 41 -12.40 -9.51 12.42
N ILE A 42 -11.55 -8.83 11.63
CA ILE A 42 -11.48 -7.37 11.60
C ILE A 42 -12.66 -6.78 10.82
N THR A 43 -12.94 -7.31 9.64
CA THR A 43 -13.96 -6.77 8.73
C THR A 43 -15.39 -7.26 9.03
N GLY A 44 -15.52 -8.38 9.72
CA GLY A 44 -16.81 -9.06 9.93
C GLY A 44 -17.40 -9.71 8.67
N ILE A 45 -16.70 -9.66 7.52
CA ILE A 45 -17.18 -10.18 6.24
C ILE A 45 -16.85 -11.66 6.13
N THR A 46 -17.85 -12.52 6.32
CA THR A 46 -17.67 -13.98 6.13
C THR A 46 -17.64 -14.35 4.65
N PRO A 47 -16.93 -15.44 4.28
CA PRO A 47 -16.95 -15.95 2.90
C PRO A 47 -18.37 -16.30 2.42
N GLN A 48 -19.26 -16.76 3.29
CA GLN A 48 -20.66 -17.03 2.97
C GLN A 48 -21.40 -15.75 2.58
N GLN A 49 -21.19 -14.66 3.32
CA GLN A 49 -21.76 -13.36 3.00
C GLN A 49 -21.23 -12.84 1.65
N ALA A 50 -19.93 -12.96 1.44
CA ALA A 50 -19.28 -12.52 0.19
C ALA A 50 -19.76 -13.35 -1.02
N LEU A 51 -19.97 -14.66 -0.86
CA LEU A 51 -20.59 -15.53 -1.88
C LEU A 51 -22.03 -15.16 -2.20
N ALA A 52 -22.83 -14.85 -1.17
CA ALA A 52 -24.24 -14.56 -1.33
C ALA A 52 -24.52 -13.18 -1.94
N LYS A 53 -23.69 -12.19 -1.66
CA LYS A 53 -23.90 -10.79 -2.05
C LYS A 53 -22.91 -10.29 -3.11
N GLY A 54 -21.83 -11.02 -3.32
CA GLY A 54 -20.70 -10.57 -4.15
C GLY A 54 -20.84 -10.95 -5.62
N VAL A 55 -20.02 -10.28 -6.41
CA VAL A 55 -19.75 -10.61 -7.80
C VAL A 55 -18.41 -11.32 -7.91
N ASN A 56 -18.13 -12.01 -9.02
CA ASN A 56 -16.79 -12.60 -9.22
C ASN A 56 -15.70 -11.52 -9.36
N GLU A 57 -14.42 -11.90 -9.20
CA GLU A 57 -13.29 -10.96 -9.22
C GLU A 57 -13.20 -10.18 -10.54
N ALA A 58 -13.56 -10.77 -11.67
CA ALA A 58 -13.54 -10.09 -12.97
C ALA A 58 -14.53 -8.91 -13.01
N GLU A 59 -15.76 -9.11 -12.57
CA GLU A 59 -16.78 -8.06 -12.49
C GLU A 59 -16.43 -7.03 -11.39
N PHE A 60 -15.89 -7.50 -10.26
CA PHE A 60 -15.40 -6.65 -9.19
C PHE A 60 -14.30 -5.70 -9.69
N ALA A 61 -13.29 -6.24 -10.38
CA ALA A 61 -12.22 -5.48 -10.99
C ALA A 61 -12.73 -4.49 -12.05
N ARG A 62 -13.68 -4.90 -12.88
CA ARG A 62 -14.28 -4.04 -13.91
C ARG A 62 -14.91 -2.79 -13.29
N ARG A 63 -15.74 -2.95 -12.26
CA ARG A 63 -16.40 -1.82 -11.58
C ARG A 63 -15.40 -0.86 -10.96
N ILE A 64 -14.37 -1.36 -10.28
CA ILE A 64 -13.33 -0.51 -9.71
C ILE A 64 -12.55 0.21 -10.81
N HIS A 65 -12.16 -0.51 -11.86
CA HIS A 65 -11.42 0.07 -12.97
C HIS A 65 -12.20 1.19 -13.65
N GLU A 66 -13.50 1.01 -13.90
CA GLU A 66 -14.36 2.04 -14.47
C GLU A 66 -14.44 3.28 -13.57
N ALA A 67 -14.62 3.10 -12.27
CA ALA A 67 -14.66 4.20 -11.31
C ALA A 67 -13.32 4.96 -11.24
N PHE A 68 -12.19 4.23 -11.23
CA PHE A 68 -10.86 4.83 -11.12
C PHE A 68 -10.36 5.48 -12.41
N SER A 69 -10.79 4.98 -13.58
CA SER A 69 -10.28 5.42 -14.89
C SER A 69 -10.98 6.66 -15.46
N VAL A 70 -11.97 7.21 -14.78
CA VAL A 70 -12.58 8.48 -15.17
C VAL A 70 -11.48 9.56 -15.23
N PRO A 71 -11.35 10.32 -16.36
CA PRO A 71 -10.32 11.33 -16.50
C PRO A 71 -10.31 12.38 -15.39
N GLY A 72 -9.12 12.74 -14.92
CA GLY A 72 -8.95 13.74 -13.86
C GLY A 72 -9.26 13.22 -12.44
N THR A 73 -9.47 11.92 -12.25
CA THR A 73 -9.74 11.33 -10.93
C THR A 73 -8.47 11.35 -10.06
N CYS A 74 -8.61 11.86 -8.83
CA CYS A 74 -7.64 11.66 -7.76
C CYS A 74 -8.15 10.60 -6.78
N ILE A 75 -7.52 9.45 -6.75
CA ILE A 75 -7.89 8.37 -5.83
C ILE A 75 -7.27 8.68 -4.47
N LEU A 76 -8.13 8.94 -3.49
CA LEU A 76 -7.77 9.26 -2.12
C LEU A 76 -8.27 8.17 -1.19
N GLY A 77 -7.44 7.78 -0.25
CA GLY A 77 -7.81 6.90 0.85
C GLY A 77 -6.98 7.19 2.09
N TYR A 78 -7.14 6.37 3.10
CA TYR A 78 -6.36 6.42 4.33
C TYR A 78 -5.40 5.22 4.38
N ASN A 79 -4.10 5.45 4.26
CA ASN A 79 -3.06 4.42 4.07
C ASN A 79 -3.21 3.61 2.76
N ASN A 80 -3.94 4.14 1.79
CA ASN A 80 -4.28 3.43 0.55
C ASN A 80 -3.07 3.13 -0.34
N ILE A 81 -2.04 3.97 -0.35
CA ILE A 81 -0.83 3.76 -1.18
C ILE A 81 -0.09 2.48 -0.80
N ARG A 82 -0.18 2.07 0.47
CA ARG A 82 0.49 0.87 0.98
C ARG A 82 -0.41 -0.35 1.02
N PHE A 83 -1.73 -0.16 0.98
CA PHE A 83 -2.70 -1.24 1.12
C PHE A 83 -3.64 -1.35 -0.09
N ASP A 84 -4.59 -0.46 -0.25
CA ASP A 84 -5.64 -0.54 -1.29
C ASP A 84 -5.08 -0.52 -2.72
N ASP A 85 -4.02 0.25 -2.95
CA ASP A 85 -3.33 0.29 -4.23
C ASP A 85 -2.70 -1.06 -4.59
N GLU A 86 -2.07 -1.74 -3.64
CA GLU A 86 -1.44 -3.04 -3.88
C GLU A 86 -2.52 -4.11 -4.17
N VAL A 87 -3.63 -4.09 -3.42
CA VAL A 87 -4.78 -4.98 -3.69
C VAL A 87 -5.35 -4.68 -5.08
N SER A 88 -5.61 -3.42 -5.40
CA SER A 88 -6.16 -3.00 -6.69
C SER A 88 -5.27 -3.41 -7.87
N ARG A 89 -3.96 -3.20 -7.76
CA ARG A 89 -2.99 -3.61 -8.80
C ARG A 89 -3.01 -5.10 -9.05
N ASN A 90 -3.04 -5.90 -7.99
CA ASN A 90 -3.10 -7.36 -8.10
C ASN A 90 -4.43 -7.84 -8.71
N ILE A 91 -5.55 -7.22 -8.35
CA ILE A 91 -6.86 -7.51 -8.97
C ILE A 91 -6.83 -7.17 -10.46
N PHE A 92 -6.32 -5.99 -10.83
CA PHE A 92 -6.22 -5.56 -12.23
C PHE A 92 -5.30 -6.47 -13.03
N TYR A 93 -4.14 -6.83 -12.47
CA TYR A 93 -3.21 -7.77 -13.09
C TYR A 93 -3.89 -9.11 -13.41
N ARG A 94 -4.58 -9.72 -12.45
CA ARG A 94 -5.29 -11.00 -12.64
C ARG A 94 -6.51 -10.89 -13.54
N SER A 95 -7.06 -9.67 -13.72
CA SER A 95 -8.24 -9.39 -14.54
C SER A 95 -7.90 -8.73 -15.87
N PHE A 96 -6.65 -8.75 -16.30
CA PHE A 96 -6.17 -8.22 -17.59
C PHE A 96 -6.36 -6.72 -17.78
N TYR A 97 -6.40 -5.93 -16.70
CA TYR A 97 -6.26 -4.48 -16.75
C TYR A 97 -4.77 -4.10 -16.58
N ASP A 98 -4.35 -2.96 -17.17
CA ASP A 98 -3.03 -2.41 -16.84
C ASP A 98 -3.00 -2.03 -15.36
N PRO A 99 -2.14 -2.65 -14.54
CA PRO A 99 -2.18 -2.49 -13.10
C PRO A 99 -1.79 -1.09 -12.59
N TYR A 100 -1.29 -0.24 -13.48
CA TYR A 100 -0.74 1.08 -13.11
C TYR A 100 -1.45 2.25 -13.79
N ALA A 101 -2.02 2.02 -14.97
CA ALA A 101 -2.54 3.07 -15.86
C ALA A 101 -3.61 3.95 -15.19
N TYR A 102 -4.50 3.36 -14.41
CA TYR A 102 -5.57 4.06 -13.70
C TYR A 102 -5.08 5.19 -12.78
N SER A 103 -3.86 5.11 -12.31
CA SER A 103 -3.29 6.02 -11.31
C SER A 103 -2.51 7.20 -11.89
N TRP A 104 -2.36 7.30 -13.21
CA TRP A 104 -1.57 8.37 -13.85
C TRP A 104 -2.03 8.76 -15.25
N GLN A 105 -2.73 7.88 -16.00
CA GLN A 105 -3.23 8.23 -17.32
C GLN A 105 -4.38 9.24 -17.22
N ASN A 106 -4.64 9.97 -18.30
CA ASN A 106 -5.77 10.89 -18.44
C ASN A 106 -5.87 11.95 -17.33
N GLY A 107 -4.73 12.40 -16.78
CA GLY A 107 -4.70 13.36 -15.69
C GLY A 107 -5.03 12.79 -14.31
N ASN A 108 -5.14 11.48 -14.20
CA ASN A 108 -5.41 10.80 -12.93
C ASN A 108 -4.22 10.86 -11.98
N SER A 109 -4.49 10.70 -10.71
CA SER A 109 -3.49 10.72 -9.65
C SER A 109 -3.97 9.90 -8.45
N ARG A 110 -3.06 9.71 -7.50
CA ARG A 110 -3.33 9.10 -6.19
C ARG A 110 -2.91 10.05 -5.09
N TRP A 111 -3.48 9.88 -3.91
CA TRP A 111 -3.08 10.61 -2.72
C TRP A 111 -3.42 9.82 -1.47
N ASP A 112 -2.69 10.02 -0.39
CA ASP A 112 -2.86 9.29 0.86
C ASP A 112 -3.04 10.27 2.02
N LEU A 113 -4.19 10.20 2.67
CA LEU A 113 -4.52 11.13 3.75
C LEU A 113 -3.72 10.86 5.02
N LEU A 114 -3.24 9.64 5.25
CA LEU A 114 -2.43 9.33 6.44
C LEU A 114 -1.16 10.18 6.51
N ASP A 115 -0.41 10.29 5.41
CA ASP A 115 0.80 11.09 5.39
C ASP A 115 0.48 12.61 5.36
N VAL A 116 -0.69 13.00 4.87
CA VAL A 116 -1.21 14.37 5.01
C VAL A 116 -1.47 14.71 6.48
N MET A 117 -2.13 13.83 7.23
CA MET A 117 -2.37 14.00 8.67
C MET A 117 -1.05 14.13 9.45
N ARG A 118 -0.09 13.25 9.16
CA ARG A 118 1.26 13.33 9.77
C ARG A 118 1.95 14.65 9.45
N ALA A 119 1.84 15.12 8.21
CA ALA A 119 2.41 16.42 7.79
C ALA A 119 1.74 17.60 8.52
N CYS A 120 0.41 17.57 8.67
CA CYS A 120 -0.31 18.60 9.43
C CYS A 120 0.13 18.61 10.89
N TYR A 121 0.20 17.45 11.55
CA TYR A 121 0.70 17.36 12.92
C TYR A 121 2.12 17.94 13.05
N ALA A 122 3.01 17.57 12.13
CA ALA A 122 4.39 18.01 12.20
C ALA A 122 4.60 19.51 11.93
N LEU A 123 3.87 20.05 10.95
CA LEU A 123 4.14 21.39 10.41
C LEU A 123 3.16 22.47 10.86
N ARG A 124 1.88 22.12 11.01
CA ARG A 124 0.78 23.05 11.31
C ARG A 124 -0.31 22.32 12.10
N PRO A 125 -0.06 22.04 13.39
CA PRO A 125 -0.97 21.21 14.21
C PRO A 125 -2.28 21.91 14.60
N GLU A 126 -2.37 23.22 14.44
CA GLU A 126 -3.47 24.04 14.92
C GLU A 126 -4.78 23.73 14.18
N GLY A 127 -5.91 23.74 14.91
CA GLY A 127 -7.25 23.51 14.36
C GLY A 127 -7.65 22.04 14.22
N ILE A 128 -6.79 21.11 14.64
CA ILE A 128 -7.05 19.67 14.68
C ILE A 128 -6.70 19.15 16.07
N ILE A 129 -7.54 18.30 16.64
CA ILE A 129 -7.27 17.65 17.92
C ILE A 129 -6.50 16.35 17.64
N TRP A 130 -5.33 16.24 18.25
CA TRP A 130 -4.43 15.12 18.05
C TRP A 130 -4.52 14.15 19.23
N PRO A 131 -5.06 12.93 19.03
CA PRO A 131 -5.09 11.91 20.06
C PRO A 131 -3.70 11.32 20.29
N GLU A 132 -3.46 10.85 21.50
CA GLU A 132 -2.26 10.13 21.89
C GLU A 132 -2.55 8.62 22.01
N ASN A 133 -1.54 7.81 21.77
CA ASN A 133 -1.56 6.39 22.08
C ASN A 133 -1.19 6.14 23.56
N GLU A 134 -1.14 4.87 23.95
CA GLU A 134 -0.83 4.46 25.33
C GLU A 134 0.58 4.91 25.79
N ASP A 135 1.49 5.13 24.85
CA ASP A 135 2.87 5.59 25.12
C ASP A 135 2.99 7.14 25.17
N GLY A 136 1.89 7.87 25.02
CA GLY A 136 1.87 9.34 24.99
C GLY A 136 2.35 9.96 23.68
N PHE A 137 2.43 9.18 22.60
CA PHE A 137 2.78 9.66 21.26
C PHE A 137 1.52 9.88 20.41
N PRO A 138 1.60 10.76 19.38
CA PRO A 138 0.46 11.01 18.50
C PRO A 138 -0.01 9.73 17.81
N SER A 139 -1.30 9.47 17.87
CA SER A 139 -1.96 8.39 17.16
C SER A 139 -2.56 8.90 15.87
N PHE A 140 -2.16 8.27 14.73
CA PHE A 140 -2.71 8.56 13.41
C PHE A 140 -3.67 7.48 12.93
N ARG A 141 -4.24 6.69 13.85
CA ARG A 141 -5.32 5.76 13.50
C ARG A 141 -6.58 6.55 13.18
N LEU A 142 -7.27 6.19 12.09
CA LEU A 142 -8.44 6.92 11.62
C LEU A 142 -9.53 7.01 12.71
N GLU A 143 -9.80 5.89 13.37
CA GLU A 143 -10.78 5.81 14.46
C GLU A 143 -10.42 6.66 15.70
N HIS A 144 -9.13 6.86 15.98
CA HIS A 144 -8.70 7.75 17.06
C HIS A 144 -8.86 9.22 16.68
N LEU A 145 -8.46 9.57 15.45
CA LEU A 145 -8.57 10.93 14.93
C LEU A 145 -10.02 11.38 14.80
N THR A 146 -10.89 10.54 14.27
CA THR A 146 -12.33 10.85 14.11
C THR A 146 -12.98 11.06 15.45
N ARG A 147 -12.76 10.16 16.41
CA ARG A 147 -13.29 10.28 17.78
C ARG A 147 -12.82 11.57 18.46
N ALA A 148 -11.52 11.90 18.37
CA ALA A 148 -10.98 13.10 18.99
C ALA A 148 -11.57 14.39 18.39
N ASN A 149 -11.89 14.39 17.09
CA ASN A 149 -12.40 15.56 16.37
C ASN A 149 -13.93 15.57 16.21
N GLY A 150 -14.66 14.70 16.91
CA GLY A 150 -16.13 14.70 16.91
C GLY A 150 -16.74 14.27 15.56
N VAL A 151 -16.01 13.49 14.79
CA VAL A 151 -16.49 12.90 13.54
C VAL A 151 -17.16 11.56 13.83
N GLU A 152 -18.39 11.37 13.34
CA GLU A 152 -19.09 10.09 13.47
C GLU A 152 -18.35 8.98 12.73
N HIS A 153 -17.98 7.94 13.45
CA HIS A 153 -17.29 6.76 12.92
C HIS A 153 -17.69 5.54 13.77
N GLU A 154 -19.01 5.23 13.78
CA GLU A 154 -19.59 4.23 14.69
C GLU A 154 -19.20 2.80 14.31
N HIS A 155 -18.92 2.54 13.04
CA HIS A 155 -18.59 1.21 12.52
C HIS A 155 -17.19 1.22 11.88
N ALA A 156 -16.14 1.42 12.69
CA ALA A 156 -14.77 1.26 12.23
C ALA A 156 -14.59 -0.12 11.59
N HIS A 157 -13.85 -0.18 10.47
CA HIS A 157 -13.65 -1.37 9.62
C HIS A 157 -14.85 -1.79 8.76
N ASP A 158 -16.00 -1.08 8.79
CA ASP A 158 -16.92 -1.08 7.66
C ASP A 158 -16.38 -0.15 6.58
N ALA A 159 -16.19 -0.67 5.38
CA ALA A 159 -15.48 0.06 4.32
C ALA A 159 -16.13 1.41 3.98
N MET A 160 -17.47 1.52 4.01
CA MET A 160 -18.15 2.79 3.73
C MET A 160 -18.03 3.77 4.91
N SER A 161 -18.05 3.29 6.15
CA SER A 161 -17.81 4.11 7.33
C SER A 161 -16.40 4.72 7.30
N ASP A 162 -15.38 3.93 6.93
CA ASP A 162 -14.00 4.39 6.78
C ASP A 162 -13.86 5.42 5.64
N VAL A 163 -14.60 5.27 4.53
CA VAL A 163 -14.64 6.25 3.44
C VAL A 163 -15.22 7.58 3.91
N HIS A 164 -16.36 7.58 4.61
CA HIS A 164 -16.96 8.81 5.15
C HIS A 164 -16.05 9.48 6.19
N ALA A 165 -15.44 8.70 7.06
CA ALA A 165 -14.46 9.18 8.03
C ALA A 165 -13.25 9.84 7.34
N THR A 166 -12.74 9.22 6.28
CA THR A 166 -11.64 9.77 5.46
C THR A 166 -12.04 11.10 4.81
N ILE A 167 -13.23 11.19 4.24
CA ILE A 167 -13.78 12.43 3.64
C ILE A 167 -13.87 13.54 4.71
N ALA A 168 -14.41 13.22 5.88
CA ALA A 168 -14.56 14.19 6.97
C ALA A 168 -13.21 14.71 7.47
N MET A 169 -12.23 13.81 7.64
CA MET A 169 -10.87 14.21 8.03
C MET A 169 -10.18 15.04 6.94
N ALA A 170 -10.37 14.73 5.66
CA ALA A 170 -9.84 15.52 4.55
C ALA A 170 -10.44 16.94 4.53
N LYS A 171 -11.75 17.07 4.76
CA LYS A 171 -12.43 18.37 4.92
C LYS A 171 -11.86 19.15 6.10
N LEU A 172 -11.67 18.49 7.24
CA LEU A 172 -11.12 19.12 8.44
C LEU A 172 -9.72 19.70 8.16
N VAL A 173 -8.82 18.92 7.54
CA VAL A 173 -7.48 19.40 7.17
C VAL A 173 -7.56 20.58 6.22
N LYS A 174 -8.41 20.52 5.18
CA LYS A 174 -8.58 21.59 4.22
C LYS A 174 -9.08 22.88 4.87
N GLN A 175 -9.99 22.78 5.84
CA GLN A 175 -10.53 23.92 6.59
C GLN A 175 -9.50 24.50 7.59
N ALA A 176 -8.82 23.64 8.35
CA ALA A 176 -7.88 24.06 9.37
C ALA A 176 -6.58 24.61 8.76
N GLN A 177 -6.06 23.98 7.70
CA GLN A 177 -4.76 24.28 7.13
C GLN A 177 -4.79 24.35 5.58
N PRO A 178 -5.59 25.26 4.98
CA PRO A 178 -5.85 25.28 3.54
C PRO A 178 -4.57 25.42 2.70
N ARG A 179 -3.61 26.25 3.12
CA ARG A 179 -2.35 26.46 2.38
C ARG A 179 -1.47 25.20 2.39
N LEU A 180 -1.40 24.51 3.52
CA LEU A 180 -0.65 23.25 3.61
C LEU A 180 -1.35 22.16 2.81
N PHE A 181 -2.68 22.07 2.90
CA PHE A 181 -3.48 21.14 2.11
C PHE A 181 -3.22 21.31 0.61
N ASP A 182 -3.30 22.54 0.09
CA ASP A 182 -3.07 22.84 -1.32
C ASP A 182 -1.62 22.52 -1.76
N TYR A 183 -0.65 22.84 -0.90
CA TYR A 183 0.74 22.47 -1.14
C TYR A 183 0.91 20.95 -1.28
N LEU A 184 0.42 20.18 -0.33
CA LEU A 184 0.53 18.72 -0.33
C LEU A 184 -0.23 18.09 -1.50
N LEU A 185 -1.44 18.59 -1.81
CA LEU A 185 -2.22 18.15 -2.95
C LEU A 185 -1.47 18.37 -4.28
N GLN A 186 -0.83 19.52 -4.45
CA GLN A 186 -0.04 19.82 -5.64
C GLN A 186 1.21 18.92 -5.73
N HIS A 187 1.87 18.67 -4.59
CA HIS A 187 3.11 17.88 -4.53
C HIS A 187 2.87 16.36 -4.44
N ARG A 188 1.64 15.86 -4.63
CA ARG A 188 1.40 14.44 -4.92
C ARG A 188 1.96 14.03 -6.30
N ASN A 189 2.23 15.00 -7.16
CA ASN A 189 2.78 14.80 -8.49
C ASN A 189 4.30 14.62 -8.44
N LYS A 190 4.80 13.51 -8.99
CA LYS A 190 6.23 13.17 -8.97
C LYS A 190 7.13 14.22 -9.66
N HIS A 191 6.65 14.94 -10.66
CA HIS A 191 7.43 15.95 -11.34
C HIS A 191 7.68 17.18 -10.45
N LYS A 192 6.67 17.57 -9.66
CA LYS A 192 6.84 18.64 -8.65
C LYS A 192 7.76 18.19 -7.51
N LEU A 193 7.66 16.94 -7.07
CA LEU A 193 8.57 16.37 -6.07
C LEU A 193 10.02 16.32 -6.59
N ASN A 194 10.20 15.88 -7.83
CA ASN A 194 11.53 15.83 -8.45
C ASN A 194 12.19 17.21 -8.49
N ALA A 195 11.42 18.28 -8.71
CA ALA A 195 11.93 19.66 -8.74
C ALA A 195 12.42 20.16 -7.37
N LEU A 196 12.02 19.52 -6.26
CA LEU A 196 12.51 19.83 -4.91
C LEU A 196 13.85 19.15 -4.59
N ILE A 197 14.19 18.08 -5.31
CA ILE A 197 15.31 17.21 -4.98
C ILE A 197 16.58 17.71 -5.68
N ASP A 198 17.50 18.25 -4.90
CA ASP A 198 18.82 18.67 -5.36
C ASP A 198 19.91 17.79 -4.75
N VAL A 199 20.31 16.77 -5.51
CA VAL A 199 21.35 15.80 -5.09
C VAL A 199 22.74 16.45 -5.14
N ALA A 200 22.96 17.47 -6.00
CA ALA A 200 24.25 18.11 -6.16
C ALA A 200 24.61 18.90 -4.90
N GLU A 201 23.72 19.77 -4.47
CA GLU A 201 23.88 20.62 -3.29
C GLU A 201 23.46 19.93 -1.99
N MET A 202 22.88 18.71 -2.08
CA MET A 202 22.31 18.00 -0.91
C MET A 202 21.34 18.88 -0.12
N THR A 203 20.48 19.64 -0.83
CA THR A 203 19.55 20.58 -0.21
C THR A 203 18.60 19.86 0.75
N PRO A 204 18.59 20.23 2.04
CA PRO A 204 17.78 19.53 3.02
C PRO A 204 16.28 19.76 2.82
N LEU A 205 15.52 18.70 2.99
CA LEU A 205 14.06 18.68 2.89
C LEU A 205 13.46 18.17 4.21
N MET A 206 12.26 18.60 4.53
CA MET A 206 11.41 17.96 5.49
C MET A 206 10.72 16.77 4.84
N HIS A 207 10.70 15.62 5.50
CA HIS A 207 10.04 14.40 5.04
C HIS A 207 9.21 13.75 6.13
N VAL A 208 8.05 13.21 5.75
CA VAL A 208 7.15 12.45 6.62
C VAL A 208 7.24 10.98 6.28
N SER A 209 7.43 10.16 7.29
CA SER A 209 7.42 8.68 7.16
C SER A 209 7.27 8.00 8.50
N GLY A 210 6.47 6.94 8.56
CA GLY A 210 6.36 6.08 9.74
C GLY A 210 7.70 5.48 10.20
N MET A 211 8.71 5.40 9.34
CA MET A 211 10.05 4.92 9.70
C MET A 211 10.80 5.82 10.68
N PHE A 212 10.44 7.10 10.78
CA PHE A 212 11.06 8.01 11.76
C PHE A 212 10.52 7.84 13.18
N GLY A 213 9.43 7.08 13.33
CA GLY A 213 8.81 6.76 14.62
C GLY A 213 7.88 7.85 15.16
N ALA A 214 6.95 7.40 16.01
CA ALA A 214 5.93 8.27 16.60
C ALA A 214 6.52 9.35 17.52
N ALA A 215 7.63 9.08 18.21
CA ALA A 215 8.31 10.03 19.07
C ALA A 215 8.74 11.32 18.35
N ARG A 216 9.06 11.24 17.06
CA ARG A 216 9.37 12.40 16.19
C ARG A 216 8.17 12.81 15.32
N GLY A 217 6.94 12.43 15.69
CA GLY A 217 5.75 12.69 14.88
C GLY A 217 5.85 12.15 13.46
N ASN A 218 6.60 11.05 13.27
CA ASN A 218 6.88 10.45 11.95
C ASN A 218 7.55 11.43 10.96
N THR A 219 8.38 12.35 11.44
CA THR A 219 8.97 13.42 10.64
C THR A 219 10.49 13.53 10.87
N SER A 220 11.23 13.93 9.86
CA SER A 220 12.62 14.32 9.99
C SER A 220 13.05 15.29 8.88
N TRP A 221 14.18 15.96 9.08
CA TRP A 221 14.93 16.55 8.00
C TRP A 221 15.75 15.47 7.30
N VAL A 222 15.71 15.48 5.97
CA VAL A 222 16.45 14.53 5.14
C VAL A 222 17.30 15.29 4.11
N SER A 223 18.41 14.69 3.72
CA SER A 223 19.25 15.18 2.63
C SER A 223 19.32 14.17 1.50
N PRO A 224 19.04 14.56 0.23
CA PRO A 224 19.22 13.67 -0.89
C PRO A 224 20.70 13.44 -1.17
N LEU A 225 21.11 12.17 -1.20
CA LEU A 225 22.50 11.77 -1.47
C LEU A 225 22.72 11.37 -2.92
N ALA A 226 21.86 10.52 -3.45
CA ALA A 226 21.95 10.02 -4.82
C ALA A 226 20.59 9.51 -5.31
N TRP A 227 20.42 9.40 -6.61
CA TRP A 227 19.35 8.60 -7.20
C TRP A 227 19.70 7.11 -7.09
N HIS A 228 18.68 6.28 -6.92
CA HIS A 228 18.87 4.84 -6.91
C HIS A 228 19.38 4.36 -8.29
N PRO A 229 20.41 3.49 -8.35
CA PRO A 229 21.03 3.10 -9.63
C PRO A 229 20.03 2.47 -10.62
N ASP A 230 19.10 1.63 -10.14
CA ASP A 230 18.18 0.87 -10.99
C ASP A 230 16.75 1.41 -10.99
N ASN A 231 16.34 2.18 -9.98
CA ASN A 231 14.99 2.68 -9.85
C ASN A 231 14.92 4.21 -10.01
N LYS A 232 14.59 4.68 -11.19
CA LYS A 232 14.47 6.12 -11.52
C LYS A 232 13.45 6.89 -10.69
N ASN A 233 12.56 6.21 -9.95
CA ASN A 233 11.59 6.84 -9.07
C ASN A 233 12.03 6.85 -7.59
N ALA A 234 13.21 6.34 -7.27
CA ALA A 234 13.71 6.29 -5.91
C ALA A 234 14.92 7.19 -5.73
N VAL A 235 14.94 7.95 -4.66
CA VAL A 235 16.07 8.75 -4.21
C VAL A 235 16.56 8.23 -2.87
N ILE A 236 17.88 8.09 -2.75
CA ILE A 236 18.56 7.70 -1.51
C ILE A 236 18.72 8.96 -0.68
N MET A 237 18.07 9.01 0.47
CA MET A 237 18.11 10.15 1.39
C MET A 237 18.72 9.74 2.74
N CYS A 238 19.44 10.67 3.36
CA CYS A 238 19.95 10.54 4.72
C CYS A 238 19.00 11.24 5.70
N ASP A 239 18.61 10.55 6.79
CA ASP A 239 17.96 11.15 7.95
C ASP A 239 18.99 11.99 8.72
N LEU A 240 18.89 13.32 8.61
CA LEU A 240 19.84 14.25 9.25
C LEU A 240 19.76 14.27 10.78
N ALA A 241 18.68 13.76 11.38
CA ALA A 241 18.56 13.61 12.82
C ALA A 241 19.13 12.27 13.33
N GLY A 242 19.66 11.43 12.43
CA GLY A 242 20.29 10.16 12.77
C GLY A 242 21.77 10.29 13.12
N ASP A 243 22.34 9.20 13.64
CA ASP A 243 23.77 9.08 13.90
C ASP A 243 24.51 8.83 12.57
N MET A 244 25.53 9.65 12.27
CA MET A 244 26.34 9.55 11.05
C MET A 244 27.45 8.50 11.14
N THR A 245 27.77 7.99 12.34
CA THR A 245 28.84 7.02 12.57
C THR A 245 28.79 5.83 11.62
N PRO A 246 27.64 5.17 11.38
CA PRO A 246 27.61 4.05 10.42
C PRO A 246 28.04 4.44 9.01
N LEU A 247 27.69 5.64 8.55
CA LEU A 247 28.05 6.10 7.20
C LEU A 247 29.54 6.42 7.07
N LEU A 248 30.19 6.80 8.16
CA LEU A 248 31.61 7.12 8.19
C LEU A 248 32.47 5.85 8.31
N GLU A 249 32.10 4.93 9.20
CA GLU A 249 32.95 3.82 9.61
C GLU A 249 32.73 2.55 8.80
N LEU A 250 31.48 2.28 8.35
CA LEU A 250 31.16 1.02 7.69
C LEU A 250 31.39 1.07 6.17
N ASN A 251 31.75 -0.07 5.59
CA ASN A 251 31.76 -0.27 4.15
C ASN A 251 30.33 -0.56 3.61
N ALA A 252 30.19 -0.68 2.30
CA ALA A 252 28.87 -0.87 1.65
C ALA A 252 28.16 -2.16 2.08
N ASP A 253 28.90 -3.25 2.27
CA ASP A 253 28.34 -4.55 2.67
C ASP A 253 27.87 -4.53 4.12
N GLU A 254 28.66 -3.98 5.02
CA GLU A 254 28.32 -3.79 6.43
C GLU A 254 27.12 -2.85 6.60
N LEU A 255 27.05 -1.77 5.79
CA LEU A 255 25.90 -0.88 5.75
C LEU A 255 24.65 -1.62 5.28
N ARG A 256 24.75 -2.47 4.24
CA ARG A 256 23.64 -3.26 3.72
C ARG A 256 23.12 -4.21 4.78
N GLU A 257 23.97 -4.99 5.41
CA GLU A 257 23.58 -5.91 6.48
C GLU A 257 22.85 -5.17 7.61
N ARG A 258 23.43 -4.07 8.10
CA ARG A 258 22.83 -3.26 9.18
C ARG A 258 21.53 -2.57 8.78
N LEU A 259 21.40 -2.08 7.54
CA LEU A 259 20.19 -1.43 7.05
C LEU A 259 19.00 -2.39 7.00
N TYR A 260 19.24 -3.66 6.63
CA TYR A 260 18.19 -4.69 6.55
C TYR A 260 17.99 -5.45 7.87
N THR A 261 18.82 -5.21 8.87
CA THR A 261 18.61 -5.75 10.22
C THR A 261 17.52 -4.95 10.93
N ARG A 262 16.58 -5.65 11.56
CA ARG A 262 15.52 -5.00 12.34
C ARG A 262 16.12 -4.21 13.50
N ARG A 263 15.53 -3.05 13.83
CA ARG A 263 16.05 -2.19 14.92
C ARG A 263 16.11 -2.89 16.28
N ASP A 264 15.14 -3.77 16.56
CA ASP A 264 15.07 -4.57 17.78
C ASP A 264 16.09 -5.71 17.84
N GLN A 265 16.77 -6.01 16.73
CA GLN A 265 17.84 -7.02 16.61
C GLN A 265 19.24 -6.40 16.57
N LEU A 266 19.35 -5.07 16.49
CA LEU A 266 20.63 -4.39 16.58
C LEU A 266 21.18 -4.49 18.00
N ALA A 267 22.49 -4.68 18.14
CA ALA A 267 23.16 -4.63 19.43
C ALA A 267 23.07 -3.22 20.04
N ALA A 268 23.16 -3.12 21.36
CA ALA A 268 22.93 -1.86 22.08
C ALA A 268 23.94 -0.75 21.71
N ASP A 269 25.10 -1.11 21.19
CA ASP A 269 26.17 -0.21 20.73
C ASP A 269 26.10 0.06 19.21
N GLN A 270 25.13 -0.53 18.51
CA GLN A 270 24.96 -0.37 17.07
C GLN A 270 23.89 0.66 16.73
N ALA A 271 24.31 1.80 16.20
CA ALA A 271 23.39 2.77 15.64
C ALA A 271 22.76 2.26 14.33
N PRO A 272 21.45 2.48 14.10
CA PRO A 272 20.82 2.17 12.83
C PRO A 272 21.40 3.05 11.70
N VAL A 273 21.45 2.51 10.49
CA VAL A 273 21.92 3.27 9.32
C VAL A 273 20.89 4.37 9.00
N PRO A 274 21.28 5.67 8.97
CA PRO A 274 20.37 6.78 8.77
C PRO A 274 20.02 6.98 7.27
N ILE A 275 19.77 5.91 6.54
CA ILE A 275 19.46 5.93 5.11
C ILE A 275 18.01 5.49 4.87
N LYS A 276 17.37 6.16 3.94
CA LYS A 276 16.00 5.89 3.52
C LYS A 276 15.83 6.05 2.02
N LEU A 277 15.17 5.08 1.39
CA LEU A 277 14.66 5.24 0.03
C LEU A 277 13.34 5.99 0.06
N VAL A 278 13.26 7.09 -0.72
CA VAL A 278 12.04 7.85 -0.94
C VAL A 278 11.60 7.66 -2.38
N HIS A 279 10.43 7.04 -2.56
CA HIS A 279 9.85 6.76 -3.87
C HIS A 279 8.93 7.93 -4.28
N ILE A 280 9.36 8.76 -5.22
CA ILE A 280 8.62 9.97 -5.66
C ILE A 280 7.30 9.65 -6.38
N ASN A 281 7.12 8.42 -6.84
CA ASN A 281 5.87 7.93 -7.44
C ASN A 281 4.88 7.33 -6.43
N LYS A 282 5.20 7.36 -5.12
CA LYS A 282 4.34 6.90 -4.03
C LYS A 282 3.81 8.05 -3.17
N CYS A 283 3.65 9.23 -3.76
CA CYS A 283 3.13 10.45 -3.13
C CYS A 283 3.80 10.79 -1.78
N PRO A 284 5.14 10.73 -1.64
CA PRO A 284 5.79 11.05 -0.39
C PRO A 284 5.57 12.54 -0.06
N VAL A 285 5.44 12.85 1.22
CA VAL A 285 5.47 14.24 1.68
C VAL A 285 6.90 14.72 1.72
N LEU A 286 7.22 15.70 0.87
CA LEU A 286 8.47 16.44 0.87
C LEU A 286 8.19 17.94 0.83
N ALA A 287 8.92 18.71 1.64
CA ALA A 287 8.87 20.17 1.62
C ALA A 287 10.26 20.75 1.93
N PRO A 288 10.53 22.02 1.57
CA PRO A 288 11.76 22.66 2.00
C PRO A 288 11.94 22.59 3.52
N ALA A 289 13.16 22.31 3.98
CA ALA A 289 13.45 22.13 5.42
C ALA A 289 12.94 23.27 6.31
N LYS A 290 13.00 24.53 5.80
CA LYS A 290 12.47 25.71 6.50
C LYS A 290 10.97 25.69 6.79
N THR A 291 10.21 24.78 6.18
CA THR A 291 8.77 24.60 6.44
C THR A 291 8.51 24.06 7.86
N LEU A 292 9.46 23.32 8.40
CA LEU A 292 9.46 22.89 9.80
C LEU A 292 9.99 24.06 10.66
N LEU A 293 9.05 24.76 11.30
CA LEU A 293 9.36 25.90 12.16
C LEU A 293 10.11 25.47 13.43
N PRO A 294 10.89 26.37 14.08
CA PRO A 294 11.66 26.05 15.27
C PRO A 294 10.83 25.39 16.38
N GLU A 295 9.69 25.99 16.71
CA GLU A 295 8.78 25.51 17.74
C GLU A 295 8.23 24.10 17.46
N ASN A 296 7.99 23.79 16.20
CA ASN A 296 7.55 22.45 15.81
C ASN A 296 8.71 21.44 15.81
N ALA A 297 9.92 21.85 15.42
CA ALA A 297 11.10 21.00 15.51
C ALA A 297 11.39 20.64 16.99
N ASP A 298 11.35 21.63 17.89
CA ASP A 298 11.55 21.43 19.32
C ASP A 298 10.49 20.49 19.91
N ARG A 299 9.21 20.69 19.57
CA ARG A 299 8.11 19.81 19.96
C ARG A 299 8.28 18.36 19.51
N LEU A 300 8.87 18.16 18.34
CA LEU A 300 9.13 16.84 17.74
C LEU A 300 10.50 16.25 18.15
N GLY A 301 11.26 16.94 19.00
CA GLY A 301 12.59 16.50 19.42
C GLY A 301 13.61 16.46 18.29
N ILE A 302 13.44 17.30 17.26
CA ILE A 302 14.35 17.42 16.13
C ILE A 302 15.31 18.58 16.36
N ASP A 303 16.56 18.28 16.72
CA ASP A 303 17.62 19.27 16.84
C ASP A 303 18.08 19.72 15.45
N ARG A 304 17.61 20.91 15.06
CA ARG A 304 17.93 21.47 13.73
C ARG A 304 19.41 21.82 13.58
N GLN A 305 20.10 22.19 14.67
CA GLN A 305 21.53 22.48 14.61
C GLN A 305 22.32 21.19 14.39
N ALA A 306 22.01 20.13 15.12
CA ALA A 306 22.60 18.82 14.88
C ALA A 306 22.37 18.32 13.44
N CYS A 307 21.16 18.52 12.89
CA CYS A 307 20.89 18.20 11.49
C CYS A 307 21.77 19.00 10.52
N LEU A 308 22.01 20.29 10.78
CA LEU A 308 22.89 21.11 9.94
C LEU A 308 24.37 20.69 10.07
N ASP A 309 24.79 20.26 11.25
CA ASP A 309 26.15 19.75 11.46
C ASP A 309 26.34 18.40 10.76
N ASN A 310 25.36 17.52 10.83
CA ASN A 310 25.33 16.28 10.05
C ASN A 310 25.34 16.52 8.53
N LEU A 311 24.64 17.53 8.05
CA LEU A 311 24.71 17.93 6.63
C LEU A 311 26.12 18.38 6.23
N LYS A 312 26.85 19.09 7.10
CA LYS A 312 28.25 19.47 6.86
C LYS A 312 29.14 18.22 6.77
N VAL A 313 28.93 17.24 7.67
CA VAL A 313 29.64 15.95 7.62
C VAL A 313 29.43 15.29 6.27
N LEU A 314 28.19 15.15 5.80
CA LEU A 314 27.89 14.55 4.50
C LEU A 314 28.59 15.28 3.33
N ARG A 315 28.65 16.60 3.36
CA ARG A 315 29.32 17.41 2.33
C ARG A 315 30.85 17.31 2.37
N GLN A 316 31.43 17.06 3.54
CA GLN A 316 32.85 16.84 3.72
C GLN A 316 33.31 15.42 3.35
N HIS A 317 32.40 14.46 3.27
CA HIS A 317 32.65 13.05 3.02
C HIS A 317 31.94 12.57 1.74
N PRO A 318 32.39 13.00 0.54
CA PRO A 318 31.78 12.63 -0.74
C PRO A 318 31.77 11.12 -1.01
N GLU A 319 32.69 10.35 -0.40
CA GLU A 319 32.76 8.90 -0.47
C GLU A 319 31.50 8.20 0.09
N ILE A 320 30.74 8.85 0.98
CA ILE A 320 29.47 8.32 1.49
C ILE A 320 28.48 8.11 0.34
N ARG A 321 28.45 9.01 -0.65
CA ARG A 321 27.56 8.87 -1.82
C ARG A 321 27.88 7.61 -2.61
N GLU A 322 29.15 7.33 -2.85
CA GLU A 322 29.57 6.14 -3.57
C GLU A 322 29.20 4.87 -2.78
N LYS A 323 29.42 4.87 -1.46
CA LYS A 323 29.03 3.76 -0.58
C LYS A 323 27.53 3.47 -0.62
N VAL A 324 26.67 4.50 -0.51
CA VAL A 324 25.21 4.30 -0.50
C VAL A 324 24.68 3.89 -1.87
N VAL A 325 25.29 4.32 -2.96
CA VAL A 325 24.95 3.83 -4.30
C VAL A 325 25.33 2.37 -4.44
N ALA A 326 26.55 1.99 -4.03
CA ALA A 326 27.02 0.60 -4.04
C ALA A 326 26.14 -0.32 -3.16
N LEU A 327 25.69 0.18 -2.01
CA LEU A 327 24.76 -0.56 -1.13
C LEU A 327 23.50 -1.03 -1.87
N PHE A 328 22.96 -0.22 -2.78
CA PHE A 328 21.74 -0.53 -3.52
C PHE A 328 21.99 -1.15 -4.90
N ALA A 329 23.18 -0.98 -5.50
CA ALA A 329 23.52 -1.55 -6.80
C ALA A 329 23.62 -3.10 -6.79
N GLU A 330 23.93 -3.68 -5.66
CA GLU A 330 24.08 -5.13 -5.47
C GLU A 330 22.89 -5.72 -4.70
N ALA A 331 21.70 -5.20 -4.91
CA ALA A 331 20.49 -5.79 -4.34
C ALA A 331 20.41 -7.27 -4.69
N ALA A 332 20.08 -8.12 -3.71
CA ALA A 332 19.88 -9.54 -3.94
C ALA A 332 18.93 -9.76 -5.13
N PRO A 333 19.24 -10.68 -6.05
CA PRO A 333 18.37 -10.93 -7.19
C PRO A 333 16.97 -11.25 -6.67
N PHE A 334 15.98 -10.63 -7.30
CA PHE A 334 14.57 -10.90 -6.99
C PHE A 334 14.32 -12.40 -7.15
N THR A 335 13.90 -13.06 -6.09
CA THR A 335 13.53 -14.48 -6.16
C THR A 335 12.18 -14.56 -6.88
N PRO A 336 12.13 -15.13 -8.09
CA PRO A 336 10.89 -15.24 -8.84
C PRO A 336 9.85 -16.02 -8.00
N ASN A 337 8.62 -15.53 -7.95
CA ASN A 337 7.54 -16.29 -7.37
C ASN A 337 7.11 -17.37 -8.35
N ASP A 338 6.87 -18.61 -7.89
CA ASP A 338 6.40 -19.68 -8.76
C ASP A 338 4.92 -19.51 -9.14
N ASP A 339 4.14 -18.89 -8.26
CA ASP A 339 2.72 -18.63 -8.50
C ASP A 339 2.52 -17.43 -9.46
N VAL A 340 1.93 -17.71 -10.63
CA VAL A 340 1.68 -16.69 -11.66
C VAL A 340 0.83 -15.53 -11.14
N ASP A 341 -0.09 -15.77 -10.21
CA ASP A 341 -0.93 -14.73 -9.61
C ASP A 341 -0.14 -13.71 -8.78
N ALA A 342 1.07 -14.09 -8.34
CA ALA A 342 1.98 -13.25 -7.56
C ALA A 342 3.07 -12.55 -8.39
N LYS A 343 3.08 -12.75 -9.72
CA LYS A 343 4.12 -12.25 -10.63
C LYS A 343 3.85 -10.84 -11.19
N LEU A 344 3.06 -10.04 -10.51
CA LEU A 344 2.78 -8.66 -10.92
C LEU A 344 4.08 -7.85 -11.14
N TYR A 345 5.07 -8.03 -10.29
CA TYR A 345 6.32 -7.26 -10.30
C TYR A 345 7.48 -7.91 -11.07
N ASP A 346 7.27 -9.07 -11.69
CA ASP A 346 8.30 -9.76 -12.48
C ASP A 346 8.63 -9.04 -13.81
N GLY A 347 7.82 -8.07 -14.22
CA GLY A 347 8.05 -7.23 -15.38
C GLY A 347 6.80 -6.57 -15.93
N PHE A 348 7.00 -5.58 -16.78
CA PHE A 348 5.92 -4.89 -17.48
C PHE A 348 5.49 -5.66 -18.73
N PHE A 349 4.20 -5.68 -18.99
CA PHE A 349 3.67 -6.22 -20.24
C PHE A 349 4.07 -5.36 -21.44
N SER A 350 4.36 -6.02 -22.56
CA SER A 350 4.61 -5.37 -23.84
C SER A 350 3.34 -4.69 -24.38
N ASP A 351 3.49 -3.81 -25.36
CA ASP A 351 2.33 -3.18 -26.02
C ASP A 351 1.47 -4.22 -26.74
N ALA A 352 2.07 -5.28 -27.28
CA ALA A 352 1.36 -6.41 -27.90
C ALA A 352 0.55 -7.18 -26.85
N ASP A 353 1.12 -7.47 -25.68
CA ASP A 353 0.39 -8.13 -24.59
C ASP A 353 -0.73 -7.25 -24.06
N LYS A 354 -0.51 -5.94 -23.92
CA LYS A 354 -1.56 -4.98 -23.54
C LYS A 354 -2.70 -4.91 -24.56
N ALA A 355 -2.40 -5.08 -25.86
CA ALA A 355 -3.43 -5.20 -26.88
C ALA A 355 -4.24 -6.49 -26.72
N ALA A 356 -3.58 -7.62 -26.45
CA ALA A 356 -4.24 -8.88 -26.15
C ALA A 356 -5.12 -8.79 -24.87
N MET A 357 -4.62 -8.13 -23.82
CA MET A 357 -5.39 -7.87 -22.59
C MET A 357 -6.70 -7.14 -22.89
N ARG A 358 -6.67 -6.09 -23.74
CA ARG A 358 -7.90 -5.37 -24.14
C ARG A 358 -8.87 -6.26 -24.90
N ILE A 359 -8.38 -7.15 -25.77
CA ILE A 359 -9.23 -8.12 -26.49
C ILE A 359 -9.92 -9.06 -25.48
N ILE A 360 -9.18 -9.58 -24.50
CA ILE A 360 -9.72 -10.46 -23.46
C ILE A 360 -10.86 -9.74 -22.70
N GLN A 361 -10.65 -8.49 -22.27
CA GLN A 361 -11.63 -7.72 -21.55
C GLN A 361 -12.92 -7.43 -22.36
N GLN A 362 -12.78 -7.21 -23.66
CA GLN A 362 -13.90 -6.91 -24.55
C GLN A 362 -14.64 -8.17 -25.02
N THR A 363 -14.09 -9.34 -24.77
CA THR A 363 -14.64 -10.61 -25.20
C THR A 363 -15.65 -11.13 -24.19
N LYS A 364 -16.83 -11.49 -24.64
CA LYS A 364 -17.84 -12.14 -23.79
C LYS A 364 -17.30 -13.46 -23.25
N PRO A 365 -17.59 -13.82 -21.99
CA PRO A 365 -17.02 -15.00 -21.33
C PRO A 365 -17.11 -16.30 -22.16
N GLN A 366 -18.26 -16.56 -22.78
CA GLN A 366 -18.48 -17.77 -23.58
C GLN A 366 -17.60 -17.84 -24.85
N ASN A 367 -17.03 -16.74 -25.31
CA ASN A 367 -16.17 -16.65 -26.48
C ASN A 367 -14.68 -16.67 -26.11
N LEU A 368 -14.33 -16.57 -24.82
CA LEU A 368 -12.92 -16.62 -24.38
C LEU A 368 -12.17 -17.88 -24.80
N PRO A 369 -12.79 -19.08 -24.78
CA PRO A 369 -12.11 -20.30 -25.24
C PRO A 369 -11.71 -20.29 -26.71
N ALA A 370 -12.43 -19.53 -27.54
CA ALA A 370 -12.20 -19.45 -28.99
C ALA A 370 -11.17 -18.38 -29.40
N LEU A 371 -10.62 -17.62 -28.43
CA LEU A 371 -9.61 -16.61 -28.72
C LEU A 371 -8.30 -17.27 -29.14
N ASP A 372 -7.83 -16.94 -30.36
CA ASP A 372 -6.49 -17.27 -30.85
C ASP A 372 -5.57 -16.05 -30.62
N LEU A 373 -4.95 -15.98 -29.45
CA LEU A 373 -4.07 -14.89 -29.05
C LEU A 373 -2.63 -15.39 -28.89
N THR A 374 -1.71 -14.65 -29.49
CA THR A 374 -0.28 -14.84 -29.27
C THR A 374 0.18 -13.90 -28.15
N PHE A 375 0.83 -14.45 -27.14
CA PHE A 375 1.39 -13.70 -26.03
C PHE A 375 2.91 -13.68 -26.10
N SER A 376 3.51 -12.50 -25.88
CA SER A 376 4.96 -12.36 -25.72
C SER A 376 5.39 -12.71 -24.29
N ASP A 377 4.53 -12.46 -23.31
CA ASP A 377 4.78 -12.71 -21.90
C ASP A 377 4.27 -14.11 -21.50
N GLY A 378 5.17 -14.91 -20.94
CA GLY A 378 4.86 -16.30 -20.55
C GLY A 378 3.79 -16.43 -19.45
N ARG A 379 3.55 -15.35 -18.67
CA ARG A 379 2.51 -15.34 -17.62
C ARG A 379 1.10 -15.38 -18.18
N MET A 380 0.88 -14.77 -19.34
CA MET A 380 -0.44 -14.47 -19.88
C MET A 380 -1.32 -15.70 -20.10
N LYS A 381 -0.72 -16.80 -20.59
CA LYS A 381 -1.46 -18.03 -20.92
C LYS A 381 -2.03 -18.69 -19.65
N GLU A 382 -1.22 -18.77 -18.61
CA GLU A 382 -1.65 -19.34 -17.32
C GLU A 382 -2.64 -18.41 -16.62
N LEU A 383 -2.41 -17.10 -16.66
CA LEU A 383 -3.35 -16.11 -16.12
C LEU A 383 -4.72 -16.21 -16.79
N LEU A 384 -4.80 -16.36 -18.12
CA LEU A 384 -6.06 -16.49 -18.84
C LEU A 384 -6.82 -17.77 -18.46
N PHE A 385 -6.09 -18.88 -18.30
CA PHE A 385 -6.69 -20.12 -17.82
C PHE A 385 -7.29 -19.94 -16.41
N ARG A 386 -6.52 -19.40 -15.45
CA ARG A 386 -6.99 -19.17 -14.09
C ARG A 386 -8.10 -18.14 -14.01
N PHE A 387 -8.04 -17.09 -14.82
CA PHE A 387 -9.09 -16.08 -14.93
C PHE A 387 -10.43 -16.71 -15.34
N ARG A 388 -10.42 -17.57 -16.38
CA ARG A 388 -11.60 -18.32 -16.83
C ARG A 388 -12.10 -19.27 -15.74
N ALA A 389 -11.20 -20.03 -15.15
CA ALA A 389 -11.55 -21.03 -14.14
C ALA A 389 -12.23 -20.41 -12.91
N ARG A 390 -11.71 -19.29 -12.39
CA ARG A 390 -12.27 -18.61 -11.24
C ARG A 390 -13.55 -17.83 -11.53
N ASN A 391 -13.61 -17.18 -12.68
CA ASN A 391 -14.71 -16.25 -12.95
C ASN A 391 -15.80 -16.85 -13.85
N TYR A 392 -15.44 -17.79 -14.70
CA TYR A 392 -16.33 -18.35 -15.75
C TYR A 392 -16.11 -19.86 -15.91
N PRO A 393 -16.28 -20.66 -14.85
CA PRO A 393 -15.96 -22.10 -14.85
C PRO A 393 -16.71 -22.87 -15.95
N ASN A 394 -17.91 -22.42 -16.34
CA ASN A 394 -18.71 -23.03 -17.41
C ASN A 394 -18.09 -22.88 -18.80
N THR A 395 -17.00 -22.11 -18.94
CA THR A 395 -16.25 -21.97 -20.19
C THR A 395 -15.09 -22.96 -20.34
N LEU A 396 -14.84 -23.78 -19.30
CA LEU A 396 -13.78 -24.79 -19.31
C LEU A 396 -14.28 -26.08 -19.97
N ASP A 397 -13.44 -26.66 -20.83
CA ASP A 397 -13.64 -28.04 -21.31
C ASP A 397 -13.27 -29.08 -20.24
N ASP A 398 -13.50 -30.36 -20.53
CA ASP A 398 -13.24 -31.46 -19.57
C ASP A 398 -11.77 -31.58 -19.16
N ALA A 399 -10.84 -31.25 -20.05
CA ALA A 399 -9.40 -31.28 -19.77
C ALA A 399 -9.00 -30.10 -18.87
N GLU A 400 -9.52 -28.91 -19.16
CA GLU A 400 -9.33 -27.70 -18.36
C GLU A 400 -9.98 -27.83 -16.96
N GLN A 401 -11.14 -28.46 -16.85
CA GLN A 401 -11.79 -28.75 -15.55
C GLN A 401 -10.92 -29.69 -14.70
N ARG A 402 -10.35 -30.76 -15.28
CA ARG A 402 -9.42 -31.65 -14.56
C ARG A 402 -8.15 -30.91 -14.13
N ARG A 403 -7.61 -30.04 -15.00
CA ARG A 403 -6.44 -29.22 -14.68
C ARG A 403 -6.73 -28.25 -13.54
N TRP A 404 -7.92 -27.64 -13.54
CA TRP A 404 -8.35 -26.75 -12.46
C TRP A 404 -8.50 -27.50 -11.13
N LEU A 405 -9.11 -28.68 -11.16
CA LEU A 405 -9.24 -29.53 -9.97
C LEU A 405 -7.86 -29.90 -9.39
N GLN A 406 -6.89 -30.26 -10.26
CA GLN A 406 -5.53 -30.54 -9.84
C GLN A 406 -4.88 -29.30 -9.21
N HIS A 407 -5.00 -28.14 -9.82
CA HIS A 407 -4.51 -26.86 -9.27
C HIS A 407 -5.10 -26.61 -7.86
N ARG A 408 -6.40 -26.77 -7.70
CA ARG A 408 -7.05 -26.63 -6.37
C ARG A 408 -6.48 -27.59 -5.33
N GLN A 409 -6.24 -28.84 -5.69
CA GLN A 409 -5.63 -29.83 -4.80
C GLN A 409 -4.19 -29.46 -4.41
N GLU A 410 -3.44 -28.87 -5.32
CA GLU A 410 -2.07 -28.41 -5.07
C GLU A 410 -2.06 -27.19 -4.12
N VAL A 411 -2.95 -26.22 -4.32
CA VAL A 411 -3.05 -24.99 -3.53
C VAL A 411 -3.68 -25.26 -2.16
N LEU A 412 -4.73 -26.09 -2.12
CA LEU A 412 -5.45 -26.49 -0.91
C LEU A 412 -4.98 -27.87 -0.41
N ASN A 413 -3.67 -28.09 -0.43
CA ASN A 413 -3.09 -29.35 0.02
C ASN A 413 -3.24 -29.55 1.55
N ALA A 414 -2.97 -30.77 2.02
CA ALA A 414 -3.16 -31.15 3.41
C ALA A 414 -2.38 -30.24 4.39
N GLU A 415 -1.16 -29.83 4.05
CA GLU A 415 -0.33 -28.96 4.88
C GLU A 415 -0.96 -27.56 5.02
N ARG A 416 -1.43 -26.97 3.91
CA ARG A 416 -2.09 -25.66 3.90
C ARG A 416 -3.38 -25.69 4.72
N VAL A 417 -4.19 -26.74 4.55
CA VAL A 417 -5.45 -26.92 5.29
C VAL A 417 -5.18 -27.11 6.77
N GLN A 418 -4.20 -27.94 7.13
CA GLN A 418 -3.82 -28.14 8.53
C GLN A 418 -3.32 -26.85 9.19
N SER A 419 -2.45 -26.11 8.51
CA SER A 419 -1.98 -24.80 9.00
C SER A 419 -3.14 -23.83 9.23
N TYR A 420 -4.10 -23.78 8.31
CA TYR A 420 -5.29 -22.96 8.44
C TYR A 420 -6.17 -23.35 9.65
N LEU A 421 -6.39 -24.65 9.86
CA LEU A 421 -7.14 -25.14 11.00
C LEU A 421 -6.46 -24.83 12.34
N LEU A 422 -5.14 -24.97 12.41
CA LEU A 422 -4.35 -24.58 13.60
C LEU A 422 -4.45 -23.07 13.89
N GLN A 423 -4.43 -22.24 12.87
CA GLN A 423 -4.64 -20.80 13.02
C GLN A 423 -6.05 -20.50 13.57
N LEU A 424 -7.10 -21.14 13.02
CA LEU A 424 -8.46 -20.99 13.52
C LEU A 424 -8.60 -21.43 14.97
N GLU A 425 -7.98 -22.57 15.35
CA GLU A 425 -7.99 -23.07 16.73
C GLU A 425 -7.28 -22.09 17.68
N SER A 426 -6.13 -21.58 17.29
CA SER A 426 -5.39 -20.59 18.08
C SER A 426 -6.22 -19.33 18.34
N LEU A 427 -6.85 -18.79 17.28
CA LEU A 427 -7.71 -17.61 17.38
C LEU A 427 -8.99 -17.90 18.19
N TYR A 428 -9.56 -19.09 18.06
CA TYR A 428 -10.72 -19.51 18.86
C TYR A 428 -10.40 -19.50 20.35
N ASN A 429 -9.25 -20.05 20.74
CA ASN A 429 -8.79 -20.07 22.14
C ASN A 429 -8.49 -18.66 22.67
N LEU A 430 -7.91 -17.80 21.82
CA LEU A 430 -7.58 -16.41 22.18
C LEU A 430 -8.85 -15.55 22.42
N HIS A 431 -9.93 -15.86 21.71
CA HIS A 431 -11.19 -15.10 21.76
C HIS A 431 -12.32 -15.90 22.45
N GLU A 432 -11.98 -16.85 23.32
CA GLU A 432 -12.95 -17.61 24.09
C GLU A 432 -13.85 -16.66 24.90
N GLY A 433 -15.17 -16.77 24.70
CA GLY A 433 -16.17 -15.90 25.33
C GLY A 433 -16.64 -14.71 24.48
N ASP A 434 -15.93 -14.35 23.41
CA ASP A 434 -16.39 -13.37 22.41
C ASP A 434 -17.28 -14.06 21.37
N LYS A 435 -18.60 -13.98 21.58
CA LYS A 435 -19.59 -14.68 20.75
C LYS A 435 -19.54 -14.27 19.26
N GLU A 436 -19.24 -13.01 18.98
CA GLU A 436 -19.21 -12.50 17.61
C GLU A 436 -17.99 -13.08 16.88
N LYS A 437 -16.81 -12.97 17.47
CA LYS A 437 -15.59 -13.53 16.88
C LYS A 437 -15.65 -15.05 16.75
N MET A 438 -16.19 -15.74 17.75
CA MET A 438 -16.40 -17.19 17.68
C MET A 438 -17.34 -17.59 16.54
N ALA A 439 -18.38 -16.79 16.25
CA ALA A 439 -19.29 -17.04 15.13
C ALA A 439 -18.57 -16.87 13.78
N LEU A 440 -17.72 -15.85 13.64
CA LEU A 440 -16.89 -15.63 12.43
C LEU A 440 -15.91 -16.79 12.21
N LEU A 441 -15.22 -17.24 13.26
CA LEU A 441 -14.27 -18.35 13.18
C LEU A 441 -14.97 -19.65 12.81
N LYS A 442 -16.19 -19.88 13.35
CA LYS A 442 -17.02 -21.02 12.95
C LYS A 442 -17.42 -20.97 11.48
N ALA A 443 -17.82 -19.78 10.99
CA ALA A 443 -18.16 -19.61 9.58
C ALA A 443 -16.97 -19.92 8.67
N LEU A 444 -15.75 -19.51 9.05
CA LEU A 444 -14.52 -19.83 8.33
C LEU A 444 -14.21 -21.34 8.33
N PHE A 445 -14.37 -21.99 9.47
CA PHE A 445 -14.22 -23.45 9.58
C PHE A 445 -15.20 -24.20 8.67
N ASP A 446 -16.49 -23.83 8.73
CA ASP A 446 -17.54 -24.44 7.91
C ASP A 446 -17.27 -24.22 6.40
N TYR A 447 -16.81 -23.02 6.02
CA TYR A 447 -16.41 -22.73 4.65
C TYR A 447 -15.20 -23.56 4.20
N GLY A 448 -14.14 -23.62 5.01
CA GLY A 448 -12.95 -24.42 4.70
C GLY A 448 -13.29 -25.90 4.51
N LYS A 449 -14.17 -26.46 5.37
CA LYS A 449 -14.65 -27.83 5.25
C LYS A 449 -15.41 -28.08 3.94
N GLN A 450 -16.26 -27.12 3.52
CA GLN A 450 -16.99 -27.21 2.25
C GLN A 450 -16.05 -27.13 1.03
N LEU A 451 -15.00 -26.30 1.13
CA LEU A 451 -14.10 -26.07 0.02
C LEU A 451 -13.18 -27.25 -0.27
N VAL A 452 -12.82 -28.02 0.76
CA VAL A 452 -11.84 -29.11 0.69
C VAL A 452 -12.51 -30.51 0.64
N GLY A 453 -13.72 -30.61 1.13
CA GLY A 453 -14.51 -31.87 1.12
C GLY A 453 -15.25 -32.07 -0.16
#